data_8f77d4af76c68f098feaca344bc770ee
#
_entry.id   8f77d4af76c68f098feaca344bc770ee
#
_cell.length_a   1.000
_cell.length_b   1.000
_cell.length_c   1.000
_cell.angle_alpha   90.00
_cell.angle_beta   90.00
_cell.angle_gamma   90.00
#
_symmetry.space_group_name_H-M   'P 1'
#
loop_
_entity.id
_entity.type
_entity.pdbx_description
1 polymer ?
#
loop_
_entity_poly.entity_id
_entity_poly.type
_entity_poly.pdbx_seq_one_letter_code
_entity_poly.pdbx_strand_id
1 'polypeptide(L)'
;SDWHDDRMFDNQNHEKALFRYSGKTYFATALRQQVYEVTTSGLKPAYLWNFGKDNIRESRLEYYLSIENSNDRNNEIIDDIGTEGLPFILDKQAQNKTYSYLALQRETGMRPQMSHVFYHKEKEKALVFDFLNGKDCKMNPPLYFGDDYLLTDVLYDDRETFQSILPKEEYQKLENMLEDDNPCLLKLYFK
;
A
#
# COMPACT_ATOMS: atom_id res chain seq x y z
N SER A 1 12.55 -23.47 11.91
CA SER A 1 11.80 -22.50 11.09
C SER A 1 12.61 -21.22 11.07
N ASP A 2 13.25 -21.00 9.92
CA ASP A 2 14.30 -20.01 9.77
C ASP A 2 13.67 -18.64 9.48
N TRP A 3 13.61 -17.82 10.52
CA TRP A 3 13.15 -16.43 10.48
C TRP A 3 14.23 -15.45 10.02
N HIS A 4 15.33 -15.95 9.43
CA HIS A 4 16.49 -15.13 9.10
C HIS A 4 16.47 -14.48 7.71
N ASP A 5 15.37 -14.56 6.96
CA ASP A 5 15.31 -14.04 5.61
C ASP A 5 14.50 -12.74 5.44
N ASP A 6 14.61 -11.83 6.43
CA ASP A 6 14.10 -10.45 6.30
C ASP A 6 14.93 -9.59 5.32
N ARG A 7 15.80 -10.21 4.52
CA ARG A 7 16.67 -9.53 3.55
C ARG A 7 15.97 -9.03 2.29
N MET A 8 14.67 -9.26 2.17
CA MET A 8 13.95 -8.91 0.93
C MET A 8 13.77 -7.43 0.68
N PHE A 9 14.03 -6.56 1.64
CA PHE A 9 14.00 -5.10 1.46
C PHE A 9 14.89 -4.44 2.51
N ASP A 10 16.17 -4.76 2.48
CA ASP A 10 17.14 -4.08 3.33
C ASP A 10 17.38 -2.68 2.74
N ASN A 11 16.94 -1.67 3.44
CA ASN A 11 17.34 -0.26 3.40
C ASN A 11 16.36 0.83 2.97
N GLN A 12 15.14 0.61 2.48
CA GLN A 12 14.31 1.79 2.18
C GLN A 12 12.89 1.81 2.76
N ASN A 13 12.34 0.73 3.34
CA ASN A 13 10.94 0.70 3.73
C ASN A 13 10.62 0.01 5.07
N HIS A 14 11.55 -0.05 6.04
CA HIS A 14 11.26 -0.64 7.36
C HIS A 14 10.08 0.03 8.08
N GLU A 15 9.87 1.33 7.86
CA GLU A 15 8.74 2.07 8.45
C GLU A 15 7.37 1.60 7.94
N LYS A 16 7.32 0.98 6.76
CA LYS A 16 6.07 0.49 6.16
C LYS A 16 5.71 -0.94 6.56
N ALA A 17 6.67 -1.71 7.09
CA ALA A 17 6.46 -3.11 7.46
C ALA A 17 5.63 -3.28 8.74
N LEU A 18 5.60 -2.29 9.61
CA LEU A 18 4.87 -2.32 10.88
C LEU A 18 3.71 -1.34 10.88
N PHE A 19 2.55 -1.80 11.35
CA PHE A 19 1.41 -0.92 11.60
C PHE A 19 0.69 -1.32 12.90
N ARG A 20 -0.05 -0.40 13.48
CA ARG A 20 -0.76 -0.61 14.75
C ARG A 20 -2.26 -0.48 14.57
N TYR A 21 -2.99 -1.37 15.24
CA TYR A 21 -4.44 -1.30 15.33
C TYR A 21 -4.91 -1.97 16.64
N SER A 22 -5.83 -1.31 17.35
CA SER A 22 -6.46 -1.84 18.59
C SER A 22 -5.45 -2.36 19.63
N GLY A 23 -4.37 -1.60 19.86
CA GLY A 23 -3.33 -1.95 20.84
C GLY A 23 -2.38 -3.06 20.40
N LYS A 24 -2.56 -3.63 19.22
CA LYS A 24 -1.69 -4.66 18.63
C LYS A 24 -0.77 -4.06 17.57
N THR A 25 0.40 -4.69 17.42
CA THR A 25 1.35 -4.37 16.35
C THR A 25 1.32 -5.51 15.33
N TYR A 26 1.27 -5.16 14.06
CA TYR A 26 1.27 -6.10 12.94
C TYR A 26 2.52 -5.91 12.11
N PHE A 27 3.00 -7.02 11.56
CA PHE A 27 4.12 -7.08 10.64
C PHE A 27 3.66 -7.64 9.29
N ALA A 28 4.04 -6.98 8.22
CA ALA A 28 3.77 -7.39 6.85
C ALA A 28 4.98 -7.05 5.97
N THR A 29 5.23 -7.85 4.95
CA THR A 29 6.29 -7.60 3.96
C THR A 29 5.71 -7.29 2.60
N ALA A 30 6.50 -6.66 1.74
CA ALA A 30 6.05 -6.23 0.42
C ALA A 30 5.69 -7.38 -0.54
N LEU A 31 6.26 -8.56 -0.36
CA LEU A 31 6.07 -9.72 -1.24
C LEU A 31 5.22 -10.83 -0.63
N ARG A 32 4.97 -10.82 0.67
CA ARG A 32 4.19 -11.88 1.33
C ARG A 32 2.79 -11.39 1.69
N GLN A 33 1.77 -12.10 1.24
CA GLN A 33 0.37 -11.79 1.56
C GLN A 33 -0.01 -12.11 3.01
N GLN A 34 0.79 -12.91 3.72
CA GLN A 34 0.55 -13.22 5.13
C GLN A 34 0.93 -12.03 6.01
N VAL A 35 -0.01 -11.60 6.83
CA VAL A 35 0.20 -10.59 7.88
C VAL A 35 0.30 -11.28 9.23
N TYR A 36 1.21 -10.81 10.04
CA TYR A 36 1.50 -11.39 11.36
C TYR A 36 1.20 -10.37 12.47
N GLU A 37 0.71 -10.86 13.60
CA GLU A 37 0.67 -10.11 14.86
C GLU A 37 2.03 -10.29 15.57
N VAL A 38 2.65 -9.19 15.96
CA VAL A 38 3.88 -9.20 16.77
C VAL A 38 3.50 -9.42 18.22
N THR A 39 3.95 -10.52 18.81
CA THR A 39 3.69 -10.90 20.19
C THR A 39 4.98 -11.05 20.97
N THR A 40 4.89 -11.18 22.30
CA THR A 40 6.06 -11.45 23.15
C THR A 40 6.73 -12.80 22.88
N SER A 41 6.00 -13.74 22.28
CA SER A 41 6.51 -15.07 21.88
C SER A 41 6.93 -15.15 20.42
N GLY A 42 6.89 -14.04 19.66
CA GLY A 42 7.26 -13.97 18.25
C GLY A 42 6.09 -13.58 17.35
N LEU A 43 6.20 -13.90 16.07
CA LEU A 43 5.20 -13.58 15.06
C LEU A 43 4.11 -14.66 15.03
N LYS A 44 2.84 -14.24 15.13
CA LYS A 44 1.67 -15.11 15.04
C LYS A 44 0.89 -14.74 13.76
N PRO A 45 0.55 -15.72 12.87
CA PRO A 45 -0.31 -15.45 11.73
C PRO A 45 -1.60 -14.75 12.15
N ALA A 46 -1.90 -13.61 11.54
CA ALA A 46 -3.10 -12.81 11.84
C ALA A 46 -4.16 -12.99 10.75
N TYR A 47 -3.81 -12.67 9.50
CA TYR A 47 -4.70 -12.84 8.34
C TYR A 47 -3.88 -12.90 7.05
N LEU A 48 -4.53 -13.31 5.96
CA LEU A 48 -3.93 -13.45 4.64
C LEU A 48 -4.71 -12.61 3.63
N TRP A 49 -3.99 -11.79 2.87
CA TRP A 49 -4.53 -11.19 1.66
C TRP A 49 -4.59 -12.26 0.55
N ASN A 50 -5.78 -12.55 0.04
CA ASN A 50 -5.95 -13.54 -1.00
C ASN A 50 -6.47 -12.88 -2.30
N PHE A 51 -5.61 -12.83 -3.31
CA PHE A 51 -5.89 -12.28 -4.64
C PHE A 51 -6.22 -13.36 -5.67
N GLY A 52 -6.47 -14.58 -5.23
CA GLY A 52 -6.80 -15.72 -6.09
C GLY A 52 -5.64 -16.07 -7.03
N LYS A 53 -5.88 -15.99 -8.34
CA LYS A 53 -4.86 -16.33 -9.37
C LYS A 53 -3.68 -15.36 -9.41
N ASP A 54 -3.86 -14.13 -8.88
CA ASP A 54 -2.85 -13.08 -8.87
C ASP A 54 -2.01 -13.10 -7.57
N ASN A 55 -2.15 -14.13 -6.74
CA ASN A 55 -1.26 -14.35 -5.60
C ASN A 55 0.19 -14.52 -6.08
N ILE A 56 1.11 -13.87 -5.38
CA ILE A 56 2.55 -14.06 -5.62
C ILE A 56 2.88 -15.51 -5.31
N ARG A 57 3.47 -16.23 -6.28
CA ARG A 57 3.76 -17.65 -6.18
C ARG A 57 4.96 -17.89 -5.28
N GLU A 58 4.91 -18.92 -4.45
CA GLU A 58 6.03 -19.29 -3.56
C GLU A 58 7.33 -19.53 -4.36
N SER A 59 7.26 -20.17 -5.53
CA SER A 59 8.43 -20.37 -6.40
C SER A 59 9.08 -19.06 -6.86
N ARG A 60 8.31 -17.96 -6.97
CA ARG A 60 8.87 -16.65 -7.32
C ARG A 60 9.55 -16.02 -6.12
N LEU A 61 8.98 -16.19 -4.92
CA LEU A 61 9.62 -15.77 -3.67
C LEU A 61 10.95 -16.52 -3.45
N GLU A 62 10.96 -17.85 -3.64
CA GLU A 62 12.16 -18.67 -3.55
C GLU A 62 13.22 -18.23 -4.58
N TYR A 63 12.81 -17.88 -5.80
CA TYR A 63 13.72 -17.34 -6.80
C TYR A 63 14.39 -16.06 -6.33
N TYR A 64 13.65 -15.06 -5.85
CA TYR A 64 14.26 -13.83 -5.33
C TYR A 64 15.20 -14.10 -4.15
N LEU A 65 14.82 -15.00 -3.23
CA LEU A 65 15.65 -15.38 -2.10
C LEU A 65 16.95 -16.09 -2.51
N SER A 66 16.97 -16.77 -3.67
CA SER A 66 18.16 -17.43 -4.19
C SER A 66 19.22 -16.45 -4.71
N ILE A 67 18.85 -15.20 -4.99
CA ILE A 67 19.78 -14.15 -5.42
C ILE A 67 20.55 -13.65 -4.20
N GLU A 68 21.84 -13.99 -4.12
CA GLU A 68 22.69 -13.67 -2.95
C GLU A 68 22.91 -12.16 -2.79
N ASN A 69 23.18 -11.45 -3.89
CA ASN A 69 23.41 -10.01 -3.86
C ASN A 69 22.09 -9.26 -3.66
N SER A 70 22.00 -8.45 -2.60
CA SER A 70 20.78 -7.71 -2.26
C SER A 70 20.40 -6.66 -3.32
N ASN A 71 21.39 -6.00 -3.95
CA ASN A 71 21.11 -5.01 -4.99
C ASN A 71 20.57 -5.67 -6.27
N ASP A 72 21.17 -6.79 -6.68
CA ASP A 72 20.71 -7.54 -7.85
C ASP A 72 19.31 -8.10 -7.61
N ARG A 73 19.03 -8.61 -6.40
CA ARG A 73 17.70 -9.05 -5.98
C ARG A 73 16.67 -7.91 -6.06
N ASN A 74 17.00 -6.75 -5.52
CA ASN A 74 16.11 -5.59 -5.55
C ASN A 74 15.85 -5.12 -6.97
N ASN A 75 16.86 -5.08 -7.83
CA ASN A 75 16.70 -4.72 -9.24
C ASN A 75 15.78 -5.73 -9.96
N GLU A 76 15.97 -7.03 -9.74
CA GLU A 76 15.11 -8.06 -10.33
C GLU A 76 13.66 -7.95 -9.87
N ILE A 77 13.42 -7.68 -8.58
CA ILE A 77 12.07 -7.43 -8.07
C ILE A 77 11.46 -6.18 -8.71
N ILE A 78 12.22 -5.10 -8.82
CA ILE A 78 11.79 -3.84 -9.43
C ILE A 78 11.41 -4.05 -10.90
N ASP A 79 12.21 -4.78 -11.65
CA ASP A 79 11.98 -5.06 -13.06
C ASP A 79 10.77 -5.98 -13.31
N ASP A 80 10.44 -6.81 -12.32
CA ASP A 80 9.34 -7.75 -12.40
C ASP A 80 7.97 -7.16 -12.00
N ILE A 81 7.92 -6.05 -11.28
CA ILE A 81 6.65 -5.45 -10.83
C ILE A 81 5.77 -5.11 -12.04
N GLY A 82 4.52 -5.57 -12.01
CA GLY A 82 3.56 -5.41 -13.10
C GLY A 82 3.59 -6.53 -14.15
N THR A 83 4.52 -7.49 -14.02
CA THR A 83 4.58 -8.65 -14.91
C THR A 83 3.67 -9.79 -14.42
N GLU A 84 3.49 -10.83 -15.24
CA GLU A 84 2.75 -12.04 -14.83
C GLU A 84 3.41 -12.73 -13.63
N GLY A 85 4.74 -12.60 -13.48
CA GLY A 85 5.50 -13.20 -12.35
C GLY A 85 5.28 -12.48 -11.03
N LEU A 86 5.15 -11.15 -11.06
CA LEU A 86 4.95 -10.28 -9.91
C LEU A 86 3.96 -9.15 -10.27
N PRO A 87 2.65 -9.41 -10.27
CA PRO A 87 1.64 -8.46 -10.75
C PRO A 87 1.55 -7.18 -9.90
N PHE A 88 2.05 -7.22 -8.67
CA PHE A 88 2.12 -6.11 -7.73
C PHE A 88 3.02 -6.44 -6.54
N ILE A 89 3.41 -5.42 -5.78
CA ILE A 89 3.92 -5.55 -4.42
C ILE A 89 2.98 -4.88 -3.41
N LEU A 90 3.02 -5.33 -2.16
CA LEU A 90 2.23 -4.76 -1.07
C LEU A 90 3.01 -3.59 -0.48
N ASP A 91 2.57 -2.34 -0.75
CA ASP A 91 3.30 -1.16 -0.34
C ASP A 91 2.96 -0.77 1.11
N LYS A 92 1.71 -0.44 1.41
CA LYS A 92 1.29 0.04 2.73
C LYS A 92 0.04 -0.66 3.21
N GLN A 93 0.06 -1.02 4.49
CA GLN A 93 -1.08 -1.65 5.15
C GLN A 93 -1.53 -0.84 6.37
N ALA A 94 -2.84 -0.83 6.62
CA ALA A 94 -3.45 -0.20 7.78
C ALA A 94 -4.78 -0.87 8.13
N GLN A 95 -5.26 -0.64 9.34
CA GLN A 95 -6.57 -1.10 9.78
C GLN A 95 -7.27 -0.05 10.63
N ASN A 96 -8.60 -0.04 10.54
CA ASN A 96 -9.47 0.61 11.51
C ASN A 96 -10.59 -0.37 11.93
N LYS A 97 -11.58 0.09 12.70
CA LYS A 97 -12.69 -0.78 13.16
C LYS A 97 -13.47 -1.41 12.01
N THR A 98 -13.61 -0.71 10.89
CA THR A 98 -14.47 -1.10 9.75
C THR A 98 -13.69 -1.73 8.60
N TYR A 99 -12.48 -1.23 8.32
CA TYR A 99 -11.71 -1.60 7.14
C TYR A 99 -10.34 -2.17 7.48
N SER A 100 -9.90 -3.14 6.66
CA SER A 100 -8.49 -3.42 6.43
C SER A 100 -8.11 -2.78 5.10
N TYR A 101 -7.02 -2.02 5.10
CA TYR A 101 -6.53 -1.28 3.94
C TYR A 101 -5.20 -1.85 3.47
N LEU A 102 -5.03 -1.85 2.15
CA LEU A 102 -3.79 -2.22 1.49
C LEU A 102 -3.58 -1.36 0.25
N ALA A 103 -2.40 -0.78 0.10
CA ALA A 103 -1.92 -0.20 -1.14
C ALA A 103 -1.09 -1.23 -1.91
N LEU A 104 -1.41 -1.42 -3.19
CA LEU A 104 -0.68 -2.27 -4.11
C LEU A 104 0.05 -1.40 -5.13
N GLN A 105 1.35 -1.59 -5.25
CA GLN A 105 2.14 -0.96 -6.29
C GLN A 105 2.21 -1.91 -7.49
N ARG A 106 1.79 -1.45 -8.67
CA ARG A 106 1.72 -2.23 -9.91
C ARG A 106 2.79 -1.89 -10.94
N GLU A 107 3.43 -0.74 -10.79
CA GLU A 107 4.49 -0.28 -11.69
C GLU A 107 5.59 0.39 -10.90
N THR A 108 6.77 0.42 -11.47
CA THR A 108 7.93 1.14 -10.94
C THR A 108 8.11 2.47 -11.66
N GLY A 109 8.83 3.40 -11.04
CA GLY A 109 9.14 4.69 -11.62
C GLY A 109 9.04 5.82 -10.59
N MET A 110 9.20 7.06 -11.04
CA MET A 110 9.08 8.23 -10.16
C MET A 110 7.66 8.39 -9.59
N ARG A 111 6.65 7.85 -10.28
CA ARG A 111 5.25 7.85 -9.86
C ARG A 111 4.66 6.47 -10.12
N PRO A 112 4.82 5.53 -9.17
CA PRO A 112 4.30 4.18 -9.33
C PRO A 112 2.77 4.21 -9.41
N GLN A 113 2.20 3.36 -10.28
CA GLN A 113 0.77 3.14 -10.30
C GLN A 113 0.34 2.40 -9.04
N MET A 114 -0.61 2.98 -8.30
CA MET A 114 -1.11 2.43 -7.05
C MET A 114 -2.55 1.97 -7.19
N SER A 115 -2.87 0.81 -6.61
CA SER A 115 -4.24 0.37 -6.37
C SER A 115 -4.52 0.40 -4.88
N HIS A 116 -5.68 0.92 -4.49
CA HIS A 116 -6.09 1.01 -3.09
C HIS A 116 -7.19 -0.01 -2.81
N VAL A 117 -6.92 -0.95 -1.92
CA VAL A 117 -7.87 -2.00 -1.52
C VAL A 117 -8.41 -1.69 -0.14
N PHE A 118 -9.73 -1.56 -0.02
CA PHE A 118 -10.44 -1.42 1.25
C PHE A 118 -11.32 -2.64 1.47
N TYR A 119 -10.93 -3.52 2.38
CA TYR A 119 -11.72 -4.67 2.77
C TYR A 119 -12.62 -4.32 3.95
N HIS A 120 -13.92 -4.31 3.74
CA HIS A 120 -14.92 -4.06 4.79
C HIS A 120 -15.11 -5.32 5.63
N LYS A 121 -14.68 -5.31 6.88
CA LYS A 121 -14.59 -6.48 7.76
C LYS A 121 -15.93 -7.16 8.01
N GLU A 122 -17.00 -6.39 8.26
CA GLU A 122 -18.33 -6.92 8.56
C GLU A 122 -19.05 -7.43 7.32
N LYS A 123 -18.94 -6.71 6.19
CA LYS A 123 -19.60 -7.08 4.93
C LYS A 123 -18.82 -8.13 4.13
N GLU A 124 -17.59 -8.43 4.53
CA GLU A 124 -16.67 -9.35 3.85
C GLU A 124 -16.50 -9.03 2.35
N LYS A 125 -16.41 -7.73 2.02
CA LYS A 125 -16.29 -7.23 0.64
C LYS A 125 -15.10 -6.30 0.50
N ALA A 126 -14.37 -6.49 -0.60
CA ALA A 126 -13.31 -5.58 -1.00
C ALA A 126 -13.83 -4.54 -2.01
N LEU A 127 -13.41 -3.30 -1.83
CA LEU A 127 -13.48 -2.23 -2.83
C LEU A 127 -12.06 -1.97 -3.30
N VAL A 128 -11.85 -1.94 -4.60
CA VAL A 128 -10.55 -1.69 -5.22
C VAL A 128 -10.67 -0.40 -6.04
N PHE A 129 -9.76 0.52 -5.80
CA PHE A 129 -9.69 1.80 -6.50
C PHE A 129 -8.36 1.86 -7.26
N ASP A 130 -8.40 1.58 -8.55
CA ASP A 130 -7.31 1.82 -9.50
C ASP A 130 -7.51 3.18 -10.18
N PHE A 131 -8.79 3.58 -10.34
CA PHE A 131 -9.20 4.79 -11.02
C PHE A 131 -10.25 5.54 -10.21
N LEU A 132 -10.11 6.83 -10.09
CA LEU A 132 -11.16 7.71 -9.58
C LEU A 132 -11.90 8.33 -10.77
N ASN A 133 -13.20 8.02 -10.90
CA ASN A 133 -14.07 8.51 -11.98
C ASN A 133 -13.52 8.28 -13.40
N GLY A 134 -12.92 7.11 -13.64
CA GLY A 134 -12.40 6.73 -14.97
C GLY A 134 -11.06 7.39 -15.34
N LYS A 135 -10.43 8.09 -14.41
CA LYS A 135 -9.06 8.60 -14.51
C LYS A 135 -8.16 7.82 -13.57
N ASP A 136 -6.87 7.74 -13.90
CA ASP A 136 -5.86 7.12 -13.03
C ASP A 136 -5.96 7.72 -11.62
N CYS A 137 -6.10 6.84 -10.62
CA CYS A 137 -6.10 7.28 -9.24
C CYS A 137 -4.66 7.55 -8.81
N LYS A 138 -4.32 8.84 -8.75
CA LYS A 138 -3.01 9.28 -8.27
C LYS A 138 -3.02 9.64 -6.78
N MET A 139 -3.90 8.99 -6.01
CA MET A 139 -3.90 9.13 -4.57
C MET A 139 -2.70 8.39 -3.99
N ASN A 140 -1.90 9.07 -3.17
CA ASN A 140 -0.85 8.43 -2.40
C ASN A 140 -1.43 7.54 -1.30
N PRO A 141 -0.71 6.48 -0.85
CA PRO A 141 -1.12 5.72 0.31
C PRO A 141 -1.31 6.62 1.54
N PRO A 142 -2.38 6.42 2.35
CA PRO A 142 -2.70 7.32 3.44
C PRO A 142 -1.53 7.50 4.41
N LEU A 143 -1.24 8.74 4.78
CA LEU A 143 -0.31 9.08 5.86
C LEU A 143 -0.88 8.69 7.23
N TYR A 144 -2.20 8.77 7.37
CA TYR A 144 -2.95 8.35 8.56
C TYR A 144 -4.23 7.60 8.16
N PHE A 145 -4.54 6.54 8.90
CA PHE A 145 -5.73 5.72 8.69
C PHE A 145 -6.44 5.50 10.03
N GLY A 146 -7.43 6.34 10.32
CA GLY A 146 -8.22 6.32 11.55
C GLY A 146 -9.56 5.64 11.40
N ASP A 147 -10.39 5.68 12.46
CA ASP A 147 -11.71 5.06 12.43
C ASP A 147 -12.73 5.83 11.58
N ASP A 148 -12.63 7.15 11.57
CA ASP A 148 -13.61 8.02 10.92
C ASP A 148 -13.11 8.64 9.62
N TYR A 149 -11.79 8.72 9.44
CA TYR A 149 -11.17 9.36 8.27
C TYR A 149 -9.77 8.81 7.98
N LEU A 150 -9.31 9.05 6.78
CA LEU A 150 -7.91 8.94 6.40
C LEU A 150 -7.34 10.31 6.02
N LEU A 151 -6.02 10.45 6.13
CA LEU A 151 -5.27 11.59 5.57
C LEU A 151 -4.36 11.09 4.47
N THR A 152 -4.35 11.78 3.36
CA THR A 152 -3.37 11.59 2.27
C THR A 152 -2.82 12.94 1.84
N ASP A 153 -1.67 12.95 1.22
CA ASP A 153 -1.10 14.13 0.60
C ASP A 153 -1.52 14.22 -0.87
N VAL A 154 -1.62 15.44 -1.35
CA VAL A 154 -1.88 15.75 -2.76
C VAL A 154 -0.75 16.64 -3.25
N LEU A 155 -0.03 16.14 -4.25
CA LEU A 155 1.02 16.89 -4.94
C LEU A 155 0.39 17.83 -5.97
N TYR A 156 1.11 18.91 -6.30
CA TYR A 156 0.70 19.88 -7.31
C TYR A 156 0.22 19.23 -8.62
N ASP A 157 0.97 18.28 -9.16
CA ASP A 157 0.66 17.61 -10.42
C ASP A 157 -0.56 16.68 -10.36
N ASP A 158 -0.94 16.23 -9.16
CA ASP A 158 -2.04 15.28 -8.97
C ASP A 158 -3.36 15.96 -8.60
N ARG A 159 -3.34 17.30 -8.37
CA ARG A 159 -4.50 18.07 -7.89
C ARG A 159 -5.74 17.94 -8.78
N GLU A 160 -5.56 17.87 -10.11
CA GLU A 160 -6.67 17.77 -11.05
C GLU A 160 -7.49 16.48 -10.89
N THR A 161 -6.88 15.40 -10.38
CA THR A 161 -7.56 14.14 -10.10
C THR A 161 -8.72 14.32 -9.12
N PHE A 162 -8.60 15.30 -8.22
CA PHE A 162 -9.57 15.53 -7.16
C PHE A 162 -10.71 16.50 -7.54
N GLN A 163 -10.68 17.10 -8.73
CA GLN A 163 -11.70 18.05 -9.19
C GLN A 163 -13.12 17.49 -9.16
N SER A 164 -13.27 16.22 -9.54
CA SER A 164 -14.58 15.56 -9.60
C SER A 164 -15.01 14.91 -8.28
N ILE A 165 -14.16 14.92 -7.27
CA ILE A 165 -14.36 14.23 -5.99
C ILE A 165 -14.66 15.21 -4.88
N LEU A 166 -13.95 16.35 -4.87
CA LEU A 166 -14.09 17.36 -3.84
C LEU A 166 -15.23 18.33 -4.14
N PRO A 167 -15.89 18.85 -3.09
CA PRO A 167 -16.75 20.03 -3.23
C PRO A 167 -15.97 21.17 -3.88
N LYS A 168 -16.65 22.00 -4.68
CA LYS A 168 -16.02 23.09 -5.44
C LYS A 168 -15.15 24.00 -4.57
N GLU A 169 -15.61 24.34 -3.38
CA GLU A 169 -14.89 25.22 -2.44
C GLU A 169 -13.59 24.58 -1.93
N GLU A 170 -13.60 23.26 -1.70
CA GLU A 170 -12.40 22.53 -1.28
C GLU A 170 -11.42 22.36 -2.44
N TYR A 171 -11.95 22.07 -3.65
CA TYR A 171 -11.09 21.95 -4.84
C TYR A 171 -10.41 23.28 -5.19
N GLN A 172 -11.05 24.43 -5.01
CA GLN A 172 -10.44 25.75 -5.23
C GLN A 172 -9.15 25.95 -4.39
N LYS A 173 -9.04 25.33 -3.22
CA LYS A 173 -7.82 25.38 -2.41
C LYS A 173 -6.67 24.64 -3.09
N LEU A 174 -6.95 23.48 -3.70
CA LEU A 174 -5.96 22.74 -4.49
C LEU A 174 -5.61 23.43 -5.81
N GLU A 175 -6.61 24.05 -6.46
CA GLU A 175 -6.42 24.79 -7.73
C GLU A 175 -5.46 25.95 -7.58
N ASN A 176 -5.46 26.61 -6.42
CA ASN A 176 -4.57 27.74 -6.09
C ASN A 176 -3.17 27.31 -5.63
N MET A 177 -2.90 26.01 -5.53
CA MET A 177 -1.59 25.48 -5.15
C MET A 177 -0.56 25.78 -6.25
N LEU A 178 0.64 26.21 -5.85
CA LEU A 178 1.78 26.48 -6.75
C LEU A 178 2.67 25.23 -6.84
N GLU A 179 3.50 25.16 -7.87
CA GLU A 179 4.39 24.02 -8.13
C GLU A 179 5.42 23.79 -7.01
N ASP A 180 5.88 24.86 -6.36
CA ASP A 180 6.85 24.87 -5.27
C ASP A 180 6.20 24.88 -3.87
N ASP A 181 4.86 24.82 -3.78
CA ASP A 181 4.19 24.67 -2.52
C ASP A 181 4.41 23.27 -1.91
N ASN A 182 4.33 23.21 -0.58
CA ASN A 182 4.27 21.93 0.11
C ASN A 182 2.99 21.15 -0.30
N PRO A 183 3.03 19.81 -0.30
CA PRO A 183 1.84 18.99 -0.54
C PRO A 183 0.66 19.39 0.36
N CYS A 184 -0.53 19.46 -0.20
CA CYS A 184 -1.74 19.66 0.57
C CYS A 184 -2.14 18.37 1.29
N LEU A 185 -2.61 18.47 2.54
CA LEU A 185 -3.21 17.35 3.26
C LEU A 185 -4.72 17.28 2.96
N LEU A 186 -5.13 16.15 2.41
CA LEU A 186 -6.52 15.84 2.14
C LEU A 186 -7.07 14.90 3.20
N LYS A 187 -8.19 15.31 3.82
CA LYS A 187 -8.93 14.51 4.81
C LYS A 187 -10.17 13.91 4.17
N LEU A 188 -10.21 12.58 4.04
CA LEU A 188 -11.32 11.83 3.47
C LEU A 188 -12.05 11.07 4.58
N TYR A 189 -13.36 11.30 4.70
CA TYR A 189 -14.20 10.64 5.71
C TYR A 189 -14.82 9.35 5.15
N PHE A 190 -14.80 8.31 5.98
CA PHE A 190 -15.57 7.09 5.72
C PHE A 190 -17.07 7.35 5.90
N LYS A 191 -17.90 6.78 5.02
CA LYS A 191 -19.38 6.85 5.07
C LYS A 191 -19.95 5.50 5.47
#